data_296cce12b1dbfa8f6d63f6831cca7264
#
_entry.id   296cce12b1dbfa8f6d63f6831cca7264
#
_cell.length_a   1.000
_cell.length_b   1.000
_cell.length_c   1.000
_cell.angle_alpha   90.00
_cell.angle_beta   90.00
_cell.angle_gamma   90.00
#
_symmetry.space_group_name_H-M   'P 1'
#
loop_
_entity.id
_entity.type
_entity.pdbx_description
1 polymer ?
#
loop_
_entity_poly.entity_id
_entity_poly.type
_entity_poly.pdbx_seq_one_letter_code
_entity_poly.pdbx_strand_id
1 'polypeptide(L)'
;DRTSPTGLTSWGRGDWVPVKSHSSKELTSSVYFYVDTKILANAAKMFNKTEDYKYYSALANKIKNAINDKFLNRETGIYGSGVQTEQSVPLQWGIVPEELKRKVARNLAKQVEAAGFHLDVGVLGAKAILNALSENGEAETAYKLAAQDTYPSWGCWIANGATTLLENWDLNATRDISDNHMMFGEIGGWFYKGLG
;
A
#
# COMPACT_ATOMS: atom_id res chain seq x y z
N ASP A 1 -5.04 -15.99 19.58
CA ASP A 1 -4.71 -16.02 18.15
C ASP A 1 -5.81 -15.25 17.38
N ARG A 2 -5.40 -14.31 16.51
CA ARG A 2 -6.31 -13.47 15.72
C ARG A 2 -6.21 -13.80 14.23
N THR A 3 -5.53 -14.87 13.89
CA THR A 3 -5.38 -15.35 12.51
C THR A 3 -6.34 -16.50 12.23
N SER A 4 -6.77 -16.59 10.97
CA SER A 4 -7.49 -17.78 10.50
C SER A 4 -6.54 -18.98 10.36
N PRO A 5 -7.04 -20.21 10.24
CA PRO A 5 -6.20 -21.38 9.94
C PRO A 5 -5.37 -21.24 8.67
N THR A 6 -5.80 -20.40 7.73
CA THR A 6 -5.05 -20.08 6.49
C THR A 6 -3.89 -19.12 6.73
N GLY A 7 -3.84 -18.41 7.87
CA GLY A 7 -2.84 -17.38 8.15
C GLY A 7 -3.31 -15.95 7.83
N LEU A 8 -4.56 -15.78 7.36
CA LEU A 8 -5.12 -14.45 7.13
C LEU A 8 -5.68 -13.85 8.41
N THR A 9 -5.72 -12.52 8.49
CA THR A 9 -6.27 -11.79 9.63
C THR A 9 -7.07 -10.58 9.17
N SER A 10 -8.21 -10.33 9.80
CA SER A 10 -9.00 -9.10 9.63
C SER A 10 -8.83 -8.13 10.80
N TRP A 11 -7.89 -8.42 11.70
CA TRP A 11 -7.62 -7.55 12.84
C TRP A 11 -6.77 -6.36 12.41
N GLY A 12 -7.32 -5.17 12.58
CA GLY A 12 -6.67 -3.92 12.19
C GLY A 12 -7.69 -2.83 11.86
N ARG A 13 -7.21 -1.65 11.49
CA ARG A 13 -8.07 -0.52 11.13
C ARG A 13 -8.38 -0.45 9.64
N GLY A 14 -7.65 -1.19 8.81
CA GLY A 14 -7.73 -1.09 7.35
C GLY A 14 -6.93 0.12 6.84
N ASP A 15 -7.26 0.56 5.64
CA ASP A 15 -6.69 1.77 5.05
C ASP A 15 -7.38 3.00 5.66
N TRP A 16 -6.68 3.67 6.60
CA TRP A 16 -7.25 4.76 7.40
C TRP A 16 -7.40 6.03 6.56
N VAL A 17 -8.54 6.69 6.70
CA VAL A 17 -8.89 7.96 6.02
C VAL A 17 -8.76 7.88 4.49
N PRO A 18 -9.39 6.89 3.81
CA PRO A 18 -9.42 6.89 2.35
C PRO A 18 -10.30 8.03 1.83
N VAL A 19 -10.09 8.44 0.57
CA VAL A 19 -10.90 9.51 -0.04
C VAL A 19 -12.34 9.06 -0.25
N LYS A 20 -12.54 7.95 -0.96
CA LYS A 20 -13.88 7.40 -1.29
C LYS A 20 -13.94 5.88 -1.09
N SER A 21 -12.96 5.17 -1.66
CA SER A 21 -13.01 3.72 -1.78
C SER A 21 -12.38 3.03 -0.57
N HIS A 22 -13.13 2.13 0.04
CA HIS A 22 -12.63 1.34 1.15
C HIS A 22 -12.02 0.02 0.66
N SER A 23 -10.77 -0.23 1.05
CA SER A 23 -10.11 -1.51 0.81
C SER A 23 -10.53 -2.59 1.81
N SER A 24 -10.39 -3.85 1.41
CA SER A 24 -10.59 -4.99 2.31
C SER A 24 -9.65 -4.91 3.52
N LYS A 25 -10.23 -4.83 4.72
CA LYS A 25 -9.48 -4.86 5.97
C LYS A 25 -8.67 -6.16 6.10
N GLU A 26 -9.24 -7.27 5.68
CA GLU A 26 -8.56 -8.56 5.74
C GLU A 26 -7.35 -8.60 4.79
N LEU A 27 -7.46 -8.04 3.59
CA LEU A 27 -6.34 -7.95 2.67
C LEU A 27 -5.21 -7.10 3.28
N THR A 28 -5.51 -5.87 3.66
CA THR A 28 -4.49 -4.94 4.18
C THR A 28 -3.85 -5.45 5.48
N SER A 29 -4.65 -5.94 6.42
CA SER A 29 -4.12 -6.51 7.69
C SER A 29 -3.26 -7.75 7.45
N SER A 30 -3.65 -8.63 6.53
CA SER A 30 -2.86 -9.82 6.19
C SER A 30 -1.55 -9.46 5.48
N VAL A 31 -1.54 -8.43 4.63
CA VAL A 31 -0.30 -7.94 4.02
C VAL A 31 0.67 -7.44 5.08
N TYR A 32 0.24 -6.64 6.05
CA TYR A 32 1.12 -6.17 7.12
C TYR A 32 1.55 -7.30 8.04
N PHE A 33 0.70 -8.29 8.32
CA PHE A 33 1.12 -9.49 9.04
C PHE A 33 2.22 -10.27 8.29
N TYR A 34 2.14 -10.34 6.97
CA TYR A 34 3.23 -10.88 6.14
C TYR A 34 4.52 -10.06 6.28
N VAL A 35 4.43 -8.73 6.24
CA VAL A 35 5.58 -7.82 6.38
C VAL A 35 6.26 -8.02 7.72
N ASP A 36 5.50 -8.03 8.82
CA ASP A 36 6.02 -8.25 10.17
C ASP A 36 6.72 -9.62 10.28
N THR A 37 6.11 -10.65 9.70
CA THR A 37 6.68 -12.00 9.66
C THR A 37 8.00 -12.05 8.88
N LYS A 38 8.11 -11.30 7.76
CA LYS A 38 9.37 -11.16 7.00
C LYS A 38 10.44 -10.43 7.80
N ILE A 39 10.07 -9.38 8.52
CA ILE A 39 11.01 -8.66 9.38
C ILE A 39 11.56 -9.60 10.46
N LEU A 40 10.72 -10.40 11.10
CA LEU A 40 11.14 -11.40 12.08
C LEU A 40 12.06 -12.46 11.47
N ALA A 41 11.74 -12.96 10.27
CA ALA A 41 12.63 -13.90 9.56
C ALA A 41 14.00 -13.27 9.29
N ASN A 42 14.05 -12.05 8.80
CA ASN A 42 15.30 -11.34 8.52
C ASN A 42 16.11 -11.09 9.81
N ALA A 43 15.47 -10.67 10.88
CA ALA A 43 16.11 -10.49 12.18
C ALA A 43 16.68 -11.82 12.71
N ALA A 44 15.89 -12.90 12.65
CA ALA A 44 16.35 -14.23 13.05
C ALA A 44 17.58 -14.67 12.25
N LYS A 45 17.61 -14.40 10.93
CA LYS A 45 18.79 -14.66 10.09
C LYS A 45 20.01 -13.86 10.54
N MET A 46 19.85 -12.56 10.79
CA MET A 46 20.94 -11.68 11.24
C MET A 46 21.53 -12.12 12.60
N PHE A 47 20.70 -12.62 13.49
CA PHE A 47 21.13 -13.11 14.80
C PHE A 47 21.46 -14.61 14.83
N ASN A 48 21.60 -15.28 13.66
CA ASN A 48 21.89 -16.70 13.54
C ASN A 48 20.92 -17.62 14.29
N LYS A 49 19.65 -17.22 14.41
CA LYS A 49 18.58 -18.02 15.01
C LYS A 49 17.93 -18.90 13.93
N THR A 50 18.59 -19.99 13.59
CA THR A 50 18.26 -20.83 12.42
C THR A 50 16.84 -21.38 12.46
N GLU A 51 16.36 -21.86 13.61
CA GLU A 51 15.02 -22.45 13.72
C GLU A 51 13.93 -21.37 13.62
N ASP A 52 14.13 -20.21 14.23
CA ASP A 52 13.23 -19.06 14.10
C ASP A 52 13.19 -18.57 12.65
N TYR A 53 14.34 -18.50 11.97
CA TYR A 53 14.40 -18.14 10.55
C TYR A 53 13.59 -19.10 9.68
N LYS A 54 13.73 -20.41 9.86
CA LYS A 54 12.94 -21.40 9.15
C LYS A 54 11.45 -21.23 9.41
N TYR A 55 11.08 -21.09 10.67
CA TYR A 55 9.68 -20.94 11.09
C TYR A 55 9.04 -19.71 10.47
N TYR A 56 9.64 -18.51 10.66
CA TYR A 56 9.06 -17.25 10.15
C TYR A 56 9.10 -17.17 8.62
N SER A 57 10.10 -17.75 7.96
CA SER A 57 10.13 -17.84 6.49
C SER A 57 9.00 -18.71 5.95
N ALA A 58 8.75 -19.87 6.56
CA ALA A 58 7.64 -20.74 6.19
C ALA A 58 6.28 -20.05 6.43
N LEU A 59 6.12 -19.36 7.57
CA LEU A 59 4.92 -18.61 7.89
C LEU A 59 4.67 -17.47 6.90
N ALA A 60 5.70 -16.69 6.55
CA ALA A 60 5.59 -15.63 5.55
C ALA A 60 5.12 -16.18 4.20
N ASN A 61 5.69 -17.30 3.75
CA ASN A 61 5.27 -17.93 2.50
C ASN A 61 3.81 -18.42 2.56
N LYS A 62 3.40 -19.00 3.69
CA LYS A 62 2.00 -19.42 3.91
C LYS A 62 1.04 -18.23 3.79
N ILE A 63 1.35 -17.12 4.47
CA ILE A 63 0.52 -15.91 4.43
C ILE A 63 0.46 -15.33 3.00
N LYS A 64 1.60 -15.22 2.32
CA LYS A 64 1.70 -14.73 0.93
C LYS A 64 0.82 -15.56 -0.01
N ASN A 65 0.89 -16.89 0.08
CA ASN A 65 0.08 -17.77 -0.75
C ASN A 65 -1.41 -17.59 -0.44
N ALA A 66 -1.79 -17.57 0.83
CA ALA A 66 -3.19 -17.38 1.24
C ALA A 66 -3.77 -16.03 0.77
N ILE A 67 -2.97 -14.95 0.77
CA ILE A 67 -3.38 -13.66 0.21
C ILE A 67 -3.64 -13.78 -1.30
N ASN A 68 -2.72 -14.38 -2.04
CA ASN A 68 -2.86 -14.54 -3.48
C ASN A 68 -4.03 -15.45 -3.84
N ASP A 69 -4.20 -16.56 -3.12
CA ASP A 69 -5.29 -17.54 -3.38
C ASP A 69 -6.67 -16.92 -3.12
N LYS A 70 -6.78 -16.04 -2.12
CA LYS A 70 -8.07 -15.45 -1.76
C LYS A 70 -8.40 -14.18 -2.55
N PHE A 71 -7.42 -13.32 -2.79
CA PHE A 71 -7.67 -11.95 -3.25
C PHE A 71 -7.22 -11.68 -4.67
N LEU A 72 -6.26 -12.45 -5.24
CA LEU A 72 -5.75 -12.22 -6.58
C LEU A 72 -6.55 -12.98 -7.63
N ASN A 73 -7.19 -12.25 -8.52
CA ASN A 73 -7.65 -12.83 -9.79
C ASN A 73 -6.45 -12.89 -10.75
N ARG A 74 -5.91 -14.08 -10.99
CA ARG A 74 -4.72 -14.29 -11.83
C ARG A 74 -4.95 -13.96 -13.30
N GLU A 75 -6.19 -14.11 -13.80
CA GLU A 75 -6.54 -13.81 -15.18
C GLU A 75 -6.53 -12.29 -15.41
N THR A 76 -7.13 -11.52 -14.53
CA THR A 76 -7.21 -10.06 -14.67
C THR A 76 -6.04 -9.32 -14.06
N GLY A 77 -5.35 -9.88 -13.06
CA GLY A 77 -4.33 -9.21 -12.26
C GLY A 77 -4.94 -8.21 -11.28
N ILE A 78 -6.16 -8.46 -10.82
CA ILE A 78 -6.87 -7.58 -9.88
C ILE A 78 -6.90 -8.23 -8.50
N TYR A 79 -6.53 -7.47 -7.47
CA TYR A 79 -6.71 -7.83 -6.07
C TYR A 79 -8.03 -7.28 -5.54
N GLY A 80 -8.78 -8.11 -4.83
CA GLY A 80 -10.01 -7.74 -4.18
C GLY A 80 -11.02 -7.07 -5.12
N SER A 81 -11.47 -5.87 -4.77
CA SER A 81 -12.36 -5.04 -5.59
C SER A 81 -11.61 -4.20 -6.64
N GLY A 82 -10.30 -4.19 -6.59
CA GLY A 82 -9.45 -3.49 -7.53
C GLY A 82 -9.16 -2.03 -7.18
N VAL A 83 -9.55 -1.53 -6.01
CA VAL A 83 -9.25 -0.14 -5.60
C VAL A 83 -7.75 0.10 -5.47
N GLN A 84 -7.30 1.36 -5.58
CA GLN A 84 -5.88 1.73 -5.63
C GLN A 84 -5.06 1.11 -4.49
N THR A 85 -5.57 1.11 -3.26
CA THR A 85 -4.88 0.49 -2.11
C THR A 85 -4.72 -1.02 -2.26
N GLU A 86 -5.74 -1.72 -2.75
CA GLU A 86 -5.69 -3.17 -2.92
C GLU A 86 -4.72 -3.62 -4.02
N GLN A 87 -4.43 -2.76 -4.98
CA GLN A 87 -3.43 -3.01 -6.01
C GLN A 87 -2.02 -2.60 -5.55
N SER A 88 -1.88 -1.43 -4.92
CA SER A 88 -0.57 -0.88 -4.56
C SER A 88 0.10 -1.61 -3.40
N VAL A 89 -0.66 -1.97 -2.35
CA VAL A 89 -0.09 -2.57 -1.13
C VAL A 89 0.54 -3.95 -1.40
N PRO A 90 -0.09 -4.90 -2.11
CA PRO A 90 0.56 -6.16 -2.48
C PRO A 90 1.79 -6.00 -3.39
N LEU A 91 1.79 -5.02 -4.30
CA LEU A 91 2.95 -4.70 -5.15
C LEU A 91 4.12 -4.22 -4.30
N GLN A 92 3.90 -3.21 -3.47
CA GLN A 92 4.91 -2.60 -2.62
C GLN A 92 5.61 -3.63 -1.74
N TRP A 93 4.87 -4.56 -1.17
CA TRP A 93 5.41 -5.52 -0.23
C TRP A 93 5.88 -6.85 -0.84
N GLY A 94 5.88 -6.96 -2.18
CA GLY A 94 6.40 -8.13 -2.90
C GLY A 94 5.54 -9.38 -2.74
N ILE A 95 4.23 -9.21 -2.57
CA ILE A 95 3.27 -10.30 -2.48
C ILE A 95 2.88 -10.80 -3.87
N VAL A 96 2.75 -9.90 -4.82
CA VAL A 96 2.37 -10.21 -6.21
C VAL A 96 3.36 -11.22 -6.82
N PRO A 97 2.88 -12.29 -7.48
CA PRO A 97 3.73 -13.19 -8.26
C PRO A 97 4.52 -12.41 -9.33
N GLU A 98 5.78 -12.80 -9.56
CA GLU A 98 6.71 -12.06 -10.43
C GLU A 98 6.14 -11.82 -11.83
N GLU A 99 5.55 -12.87 -12.40
CA GLU A 99 4.96 -12.86 -13.74
C GLU A 99 3.73 -11.94 -13.88
N LEU A 100 3.11 -11.54 -12.76
CA LEU A 100 1.92 -10.69 -12.74
C LEU A 100 2.20 -9.24 -12.32
N LYS A 101 3.39 -8.92 -11.83
CA LYS A 101 3.71 -7.57 -11.31
C LYS A 101 3.39 -6.46 -12.29
N ARG A 102 3.86 -6.58 -13.53
CA ARG A 102 3.59 -5.58 -14.57
C ARG A 102 2.11 -5.43 -14.87
N LYS A 103 1.37 -6.54 -14.87
CA LYS A 103 -0.08 -6.53 -15.11
C LYS A 103 -0.83 -5.82 -13.98
N VAL A 104 -0.50 -6.13 -12.74
CA VAL A 104 -1.09 -5.49 -11.56
C VAL A 104 -0.74 -3.99 -11.51
N ALA A 105 0.52 -3.63 -11.78
CA ALA A 105 0.96 -2.23 -11.84
C ALA A 105 0.23 -1.46 -12.95
N ARG A 106 0.07 -2.04 -14.14
CA ARG A 106 -0.68 -1.40 -15.24
C ARG A 106 -2.16 -1.22 -14.90
N ASN A 107 -2.77 -2.16 -14.17
CA ASN A 107 -4.13 -2.00 -13.69
C ASN A 107 -4.24 -0.84 -12.68
N LEU A 108 -3.28 -0.72 -11.77
CA LEU A 108 -3.18 0.41 -10.85
C LEU A 108 -3.03 1.74 -11.60
N ALA A 109 -2.12 1.79 -12.57
CA ALA A 109 -1.90 2.99 -13.40
C ALA A 109 -3.17 3.42 -14.12
N LYS A 110 -3.89 2.49 -14.74
CA LYS A 110 -5.19 2.77 -15.40
C LYS A 110 -6.24 3.36 -14.45
N GLN A 111 -6.27 2.92 -13.20
CA GLN A 111 -7.18 3.48 -12.19
C GLN A 111 -6.80 4.91 -11.83
N VAL A 112 -5.51 5.16 -11.65
CA VAL A 112 -4.97 6.50 -11.40
C VAL A 112 -5.25 7.44 -12.60
N GLU A 113 -5.01 6.96 -13.83
CA GLU A 113 -5.33 7.68 -15.06
C GLU A 113 -6.83 8.01 -15.16
N ALA A 114 -7.70 7.03 -14.91
CA ALA A 114 -9.16 7.21 -14.92
C ALA A 114 -9.66 8.17 -13.83
N ALA A 115 -8.95 8.27 -12.72
CA ALA A 115 -9.21 9.25 -11.66
C ALA A 115 -8.59 10.64 -11.96
N GLY A 116 -8.08 10.89 -13.17
CA GLY A 116 -7.41 12.14 -13.53
C GLY A 116 -6.10 12.35 -12.75
N PHE A 117 -5.37 11.28 -12.48
CA PHE A 117 -4.14 11.26 -11.68
C PHE A 117 -4.34 11.73 -10.24
N HIS A 118 -5.47 11.40 -9.65
CA HIS A 118 -5.76 11.68 -8.24
C HIS A 118 -5.71 10.42 -7.38
N LEU A 119 -5.42 10.64 -6.10
CA LEU A 119 -5.42 9.60 -5.08
C LEU A 119 -6.86 9.16 -4.74
N ASP A 120 -7.04 7.86 -4.52
CA ASP A 120 -8.20 7.32 -3.81
C ASP A 120 -7.70 6.25 -2.82
N VAL A 121 -6.92 6.70 -1.87
CA VAL A 121 -6.25 5.88 -0.87
C VAL A 121 -6.31 6.53 0.50
N GLY A 122 -6.17 5.72 1.54
CA GLY A 122 -5.84 6.17 2.88
C GLY A 122 -4.34 6.03 3.16
N VAL A 123 -4.00 5.95 4.45
CA VAL A 123 -2.60 5.91 4.93
C VAL A 123 -1.80 4.75 4.34
N LEU A 124 -2.39 3.55 4.26
CA LEU A 124 -1.67 2.36 3.78
C LEU A 124 -1.42 2.43 2.27
N GLY A 125 -2.42 2.89 1.52
CA GLY A 125 -2.29 3.08 0.08
C GLY A 125 -1.35 4.23 -0.26
N ALA A 126 -1.39 5.35 0.46
CA ALA A 126 -0.47 6.48 0.26
C ALA A 126 0.99 6.07 0.47
N LYS A 127 1.25 5.20 1.46
CA LYS A 127 2.59 4.64 1.70
C LYS A 127 3.09 3.75 0.55
N ALA A 128 2.18 3.13 -0.19
CA ALA A 128 2.53 2.11 -1.18
C ALA A 128 2.53 2.64 -2.63
N ILE A 129 1.58 3.50 -2.99
CA ILE A 129 1.18 3.72 -4.39
C ILE A 129 2.28 4.26 -5.28
N LEU A 130 3.05 5.25 -4.81
CA LEU A 130 4.10 5.88 -5.62
C LEU A 130 5.24 4.90 -5.90
N ASN A 131 5.73 4.18 -4.87
CA ASN A 131 6.75 3.16 -5.03
C ASN A 131 6.24 1.99 -5.87
N ALA A 132 5.00 1.52 -5.61
CA ALA A 132 4.41 0.43 -6.37
C ALA A 132 4.33 0.72 -7.87
N LEU A 133 3.99 1.94 -8.27
CA LEU A 133 3.99 2.38 -9.66
C LEU A 133 5.42 2.47 -10.21
N SER A 134 6.30 3.21 -9.54
CA SER A 134 7.65 3.52 -10.04
C SER A 134 8.50 2.26 -10.20
N GLU A 135 8.51 1.36 -9.22
CA GLU A 135 9.30 0.14 -9.23
C GLU A 135 8.80 -0.91 -10.25
N ASN A 136 7.60 -0.74 -10.79
CA ASN A 136 7.00 -1.68 -11.73
C ASN A 136 6.73 -1.10 -13.13
N GLY A 137 7.44 -0.02 -13.50
CA GLY A 137 7.47 0.50 -14.87
C GLY A 137 6.42 1.57 -15.18
N GLU A 138 5.72 2.11 -14.17
CA GLU A 138 4.70 3.16 -14.30
C GLU A 138 5.15 4.48 -13.62
N ALA A 139 6.45 4.81 -13.69
CA ALA A 139 7.04 5.97 -13.01
C ALA A 139 6.43 7.30 -13.47
N GLU A 140 6.05 7.43 -14.75
CA GLU A 140 5.39 8.63 -15.27
C GLU A 140 4.02 8.84 -14.59
N THR A 141 3.25 7.77 -14.39
CA THR A 141 1.97 7.83 -13.69
C THR A 141 2.18 8.21 -12.22
N ALA A 142 3.21 7.66 -11.56
CA ALA A 142 3.57 8.04 -10.19
C ALA A 142 3.94 9.53 -10.08
N TYR A 143 4.71 10.04 -11.03
CA TYR A 143 5.08 11.45 -11.07
C TYR A 143 3.86 12.37 -11.23
N LYS A 144 2.97 12.07 -12.18
CA LYS A 144 1.75 12.85 -12.40
C LYS A 144 0.83 12.83 -11.18
N LEU A 145 0.75 11.68 -10.49
CA LEU A 145 0.00 11.54 -9.25
C LEU A 145 0.60 12.38 -8.12
N ALA A 146 1.92 12.36 -7.95
CA ALA A 146 2.62 13.13 -6.92
C ALA A 146 2.59 14.64 -7.19
N ALA A 147 2.57 15.06 -8.46
CA ALA A 147 2.58 16.45 -8.89
C ALA A 147 1.20 17.12 -8.90
N GLN A 148 0.13 16.40 -8.52
CA GLN A 148 -1.22 16.98 -8.42
C GLN A 148 -1.28 18.09 -7.36
N ASP A 149 -1.98 19.17 -7.70
CA ASP A 149 -2.22 20.32 -6.83
C ASP A 149 -3.72 20.55 -6.50
N THR A 150 -4.59 19.77 -7.13
CA THR A 150 -6.04 19.76 -6.86
C THR A 150 -6.44 18.59 -5.96
N TYR A 151 -7.60 18.68 -5.31
CA TYR A 151 -8.12 17.68 -4.39
C TYR A 151 -8.46 16.34 -5.10
N PRO A 152 -8.11 15.20 -4.49
CA PRO A 152 -7.26 14.98 -3.33
C PRO A 152 -5.77 14.81 -3.72
N SER A 153 -4.88 15.56 -3.08
CA SER A 153 -3.43 15.46 -3.30
C SER A 153 -2.64 16.17 -2.19
N TRP A 154 -1.35 15.85 -2.07
CA TRP A 154 -0.43 16.60 -1.21
C TRP A 154 -0.28 18.06 -1.67
N GLY A 155 -0.25 18.31 -2.98
CA GLY A 155 -0.19 19.66 -3.55
C GLY A 155 -1.41 20.50 -3.19
N CYS A 156 -2.60 19.90 -3.09
CA CYS A 156 -3.80 20.58 -2.62
C CYS A 156 -3.63 21.09 -1.18
N TRP A 157 -3.05 20.33 -0.30
CA TRP A 157 -2.74 20.81 1.06
C TRP A 157 -1.83 22.02 1.05
N ILE A 158 -0.73 21.95 0.26
CA ILE A 158 0.24 23.05 0.13
C ILE A 158 -0.43 24.32 -0.46
N ALA A 159 -1.21 24.14 -1.53
CA ALA A 159 -1.93 25.26 -2.19
C ALA A 159 -2.94 25.94 -1.24
N ASN A 160 -3.43 25.23 -0.23
CA ASN A 160 -4.32 25.77 0.79
C ASN A 160 -3.60 26.16 2.10
N GLY A 161 -2.28 26.30 2.08
CA GLY A 161 -1.49 26.85 3.17
C GLY A 161 -1.03 25.86 4.24
N ALA A 162 -1.16 24.55 4.01
CA ALA A 162 -0.59 23.56 4.92
C ALA A 162 0.94 23.62 4.91
N THR A 163 1.52 23.66 6.11
CA THR A 163 2.99 23.65 6.33
C THR A 163 3.49 22.31 6.87
N THR A 164 2.57 21.39 7.12
CA THR A 164 2.82 20.05 7.64
C THR A 164 1.97 19.05 6.88
N LEU A 165 2.14 17.75 7.13
CA LEU A 165 1.28 16.70 6.61
C LEU A 165 0.00 16.64 7.44
N LEU A 166 -1.14 16.68 6.77
CA LEU A 166 -2.45 16.57 7.42
C LEU A 166 -2.86 15.10 7.59
N GLU A 167 -3.79 14.84 8.51
CA GLU A 167 -4.34 13.50 8.72
C GLU A 167 -5.42 13.15 7.71
N ASN A 168 -6.11 14.13 7.15
CA ASN A 168 -7.22 13.94 6.23
C ASN A 168 -6.97 14.58 4.87
N TRP A 169 -7.38 13.91 3.80
CA TRP A 169 -7.35 14.50 2.46
C TRP A 169 -8.32 15.69 2.35
N ASP A 170 -9.50 15.59 3.00
CA ASP A 170 -10.50 16.64 2.99
C ASP A 170 -10.17 17.73 4.03
N LEU A 171 -9.89 18.93 3.52
CA LEU A 171 -9.60 20.13 4.33
C LEU A 171 -10.79 20.59 5.18
N ASN A 172 -12.01 20.15 4.85
CA ASN A 172 -13.23 20.47 5.59
C ASN A 172 -13.67 19.32 6.53
N ALA A 173 -12.83 18.31 6.71
CA ALA A 173 -13.14 17.21 7.61
C ALA A 173 -13.37 17.72 9.04
N THR A 174 -14.31 17.10 9.76
CA THR A 174 -14.62 17.42 11.15
C THR A 174 -14.08 16.39 12.14
N ARG A 175 -13.46 15.35 11.63
CA ARG A 175 -12.80 14.27 12.40
C ARG A 175 -11.52 13.85 11.71
N ASP A 176 -10.60 13.27 12.47
CA ASP A 176 -9.29 12.85 11.94
C ASP A 176 -8.59 14.03 11.27
N ILE A 177 -8.41 15.12 12.03
CA ILE A 177 -8.04 16.47 11.56
C ILE A 177 -6.71 16.95 12.15
N SER A 178 -5.81 16.03 12.51
CA SER A 178 -4.49 16.45 12.96
C SER A 178 -3.74 17.19 11.85
N ASP A 179 -3.20 18.35 12.19
CA ASP A 179 -2.37 19.16 11.28
C ASP A 179 -0.90 18.75 11.29
N ASN A 180 -0.55 17.66 11.94
CA ASN A 180 0.80 17.10 11.99
C ASN A 180 0.75 15.58 12.05
N HIS A 181 0.45 14.95 10.92
CA HIS A 181 0.27 13.50 10.82
C HIS A 181 1.25 12.89 9.82
N MET A 182 2.35 12.36 10.32
CA MET A 182 3.49 11.87 9.51
C MET A 182 3.18 10.69 8.58
N MET A 183 2.03 10.02 8.73
CA MET A 183 1.75 8.76 8.01
C MET A 183 1.59 8.92 6.50
N PHE A 184 1.35 10.12 6.01
CA PHE A 184 1.35 10.44 4.58
C PHE A 184 2.72 10.87 4.03
N GLY A 185 3.79 10.74 4.82
CA GLY A 185 5.13 11.26 4.51
C GLY A 185 5.98 10.40 3.57
N GLU A 186 5.50 9.24 3.13
CA GLU A 186 6.28 8.37 2.21
C GLU A 186 6.62 9.06 0.88
N ILE A 187 5.84 10.06 0.46
CA ILE A 187 6.16 10.87 -0.72
C ILE A 187 7.56 11.50 -0.61
N GLY A 188 7.99 11.93 0.57
CA GLY A 188 9.35 12.44 0.80
C GLY A 188 10.42 11.39 0.51
N GLY A 189 10.22 10.14 0.97
CA GLY A 189 11.12 9.02 0.65
C GLY A 189 11.09 8.65 -0.83
N TRP A 190 9.92 8.73 -1.46
CA TRP A 190 9.77 8.45 -2.87
C TRP A 190 10.51 9.44 -3.77
N PHE A 191 10.60 10.72 -3.43
CA PHE A 191 11.40 11.68 -4.19
C PHE A 191 12.87 11.25 -4.36
N TYR A 192 13.44 10.62 -3.34
CA TYR A 192 14.81 10.09 -3.43
C TYR A 192 14.91 8.77 -4.19
N LYS A 193 13.89 7.91 -4.11
CA LYS A 193 13.93 6.58 -4.72
C LYS A 193 13.41 6.56 -6.16
N GLY A 194 12.40 7.35 -6.43
CA GLY A 194 11.63 7.30 -7.68
C GLY A 194 12.07 8.35 -8.72
N LEU A 195 12.74 9.43 -8.29
CA LEU A 195 13.23 10.50 -9.16
C LEU A 195 14.76 10.64 -9.13
N GLY A 196 15.45 10.13 -8.13
CA GLY A 196 16.90 10.07 -8.01
C GLY A 196 17.44 8.74 -8.48
#